data_fb48c65a5e54adf5050542e1ed3d5c47
#
_entry.id   fb48c65a5e54adf5050542e1ed3d5c47
#
_cell.length_a   1.000
_cell.length_b   1.000
_cell.length_c   1.000
_cell.angle_alpha   90.00
_cell.angle_beta   90.00
_cell.angle_gamma   90.00
#
_symmetry.space_group_name_H-M   'P 1'
#
loop_
_entity.id
_entity.type
_entity.pdbx_description
1 polymer ?
#
loop_
_entity_poly.entity_id
_entity_poly.type
_entity_poly.pdbx_seq_one_letter_code
_entity_poly.pdbx_strand_id
1 'polypeptide(L)'
;MAKIDIFNPESKYDILYTDPPWQQGRGGKKAARPNSTGTTVPYETMDVPGIMELHRYVTNELMNKKHNVFMWTIDKYLPQTEEIMSLLGYKLHARLIWDKGNGPAPAYTVRFAHEYLLWFYKKGNIILPDKDKRGSFSTVLRENS
;
A
#
# COMPACT_ATOMS: atom_id res chain seq x y z
N MET A 1 9.74 -9.31 16.86
CA MET A 1 8.59 -9.93 16.16
C MET A 1 9.08 -11.18 15.43
N ALA A 2 8.42 -12.29 15.62
CA ALA A 2 8.79 -13.53 14.94
C ALA A 2 8.51 -13.40 13.43
N LYS A 3 9.47 -13.88 12.62
CA LYS A 3 9.25 -14.02 11.19
C LYS A 3 8.42 -15.26 10.94
N ILE A 4 7.48 -15.15 10.00
CA ILE A 4 6.69 -16.27 9.53
C ILE A 4 6.96 -16.53 8.06
N ASP A 5 6.80 -17.78 7.65
CA ASP A 5 6.81 -18.14 6.23
C ASP A 5 5.38 -18.05 5.72
N ILE A 6 5.12 -17.10 4.83
CA ILE A 6 3.77 -16.90 4.26
C ILE A 6 3.31 -18.08 3.42
N PHE A 7 4.23 -18.91 2.93
CA PHE A 7 3.90 -20.10 2.15
C PHE A 7 3.71 -21.35 3.02
N ASN A 8 3.93 -21.23 4.33
CA ASN A 8 3.71 -22.29 5.31
C ASN A 8 3.10 -21.70 6.59
N PRO A 9 1.86 -21.16 6.52
CA PRO A 9 1.27 -20.45 7.63
C PRO A 9 0.85 -21.41 8.76
N GLU A 10 1.21 -21.06 9.99
CA GLU A 10 0.82 -21.79 11.21
C GLU A 10 -0.46 -21.23 11.85
N SER A 11 -0.83 -20.00 11.54
CA SER A 11 -2.01 -19.33 12.06
C SER A 11 -2.58 -18.33 11.07
N LYS A 12 -3.76 -17.79 11.36
CA LYS A 12 -4.42 -16.77 10.56
C LYS A 12 -4.48 -15.46 11.34
N TYR A 13 -4.61 -14.36 10.60
CA TYR A 13 -4.49 -13.01 11.11
C TYR A 13 -5.71 -12.15 10.77
N ASP A 14 -5.91 -11.08 11.53
CA ASP A 14 -7.03 -10.15 11.35
C ASP A 14 -6.63 -8.87 10.61
N ILE A 15 -5.36 -8.54 10.59
CA ILE A 15 -4.84 -7.34 9.92
C ILE A 15 -3.74 -7.73 8.95
N LEU A 16 -3.90 -7.30 7.70
CA LEU A 16 -2.83 -7.33 6.71
C LEU A 16 -2.35 -5.89 6.49
N TYR A 17 -1.10 -5.65 6.84
CA TYR A 17 -0.42 -4.38 6.57
C TYR A 17 0.65 -4.66 5.52
N THR A 18 0.50 -4.11 4.32
CA THR A 18 1.29 -4.49 3.16
C THR A 18 1.79 -3.26 2.41
N ASP A 19 3.04 -3.36 1.97
CA ASP A 19 3.68 -2.37 1.10
C ASP A 19 4.19 -3.10 -0.15
N PRO A 20 3.35 -3.25 -1.19
CA PRO A 20 3.75 -4.00 -2.38
C PRO A 20 4.94 -3.34 -3.10
N PRO A 21 5.83 -4.14 -3.69
CA PRO A 21 6.99 -3.62 -4.41
C PRO A 21 6.59 -3.13 -5.81
N TRP A 22 5.85 -2.02 -5.86
CA TRP A 22 5.41 -1.40 -7.10
C TRP A 22 6.58 -1.05 -8.01
N GLN A 23 6.42 -1.22 -9.31
CA GLN A 23 7.42 -0.80 -10.29
C GLN A 23 7.47 0.73 -10.32
N GLN A 24 8.60 1.30 -9.95
CA GLN A 24 8.80 2.74 -9.91
C GLN A 24 9.94 3.15 -10.84
N GLY A 25 9.60 3.99 -11.83
CA GLY A 25 10.60 4.72 -12.59
C GLY A 25 11.00 5.98 -11.84
N ARG A 26 12.30 6.23 -11.67
CA ARG A 26 12.78 7.53 -11.27
C ARG A 26 12.90 8.39 -12.51
N GLY A 27 11.99 9.35 -12.64
CA GLY A 27 11.76 10.15 -13.83
C GLY A 27 13.02 10.71 -14.50
N GLY A 28 13.04 10.64 -15.80
CA GLY A 28 14.08 11.14 -16.68
C GLY A 28 14.94 10.03 -17.26
N LYS A 29 15.29 10.19 -18.51
CA LYS A 29 16.27 9.33 -19.18
C LYS A 29 17.63 9.51 -18.53
N LYS A 30 18.40 8.44 -18.41
CA LYS A 30 19.76 8.47 -17.88
C LYS A 30 20.65 9.54 -18.55
N ALA A 31 20.43 9.78 -19.83
CA ALA A 31 21.14 10.80 -20.59
C ALA A 31 20.79 12.24 -20.16
N ALA A 32 19.60 12.48 -19.61
CA ALA A 32 19.16 13.79 -19.14
C ALA A 32 19.59 14.07 -17.68
N ARG A 33 20.01 13.04 -16.96
CA ARG A 33 20.46 13.13 -15.56
C ARG A 33 21.65 12.21 -15.35
N PRO A 34 22.88 12.68 -15.60
CA PRO A 34 24.09 11.84 -15.56
C PRO A 34 24.31 11.12 -14.23
N ASN A 35 23.85 11.69 -13.13
CA ASN A 35 23.98 11.11 -11.80
C ASN A 35 22.72 10.34 -11.35
N SER A 36 21.74 10.18 -12.22
CA SER A 36 20.56 9.39 -11.94
C SER A 36 20.88 7.90 -12.11
N THR A 37 20.51 7.10 -11.13
CA THR A 37 20.63 5.64 -11.21
C THR A 37 19.65 5.01 -12.21
N GLY A 38 18.94 5.84 -12.95
CA GLY A 38 17.96 5.41 -13.94
C GLY A 38 16.61 5.12 -13.30
N THR A 39 15.91 4.18 -13.85
CA THR A 39 14.48 3.98 -13.61
C THR A 39 14.17 2.94 -12.54
N THR A 40 15.17 2.39 -11.84
CA THR A 40 14.95 1.27 -10.94
C THR A 40 15.19 1.63 -9.48
N VAL A 41 14.33 1.09 -8.62
CA VAL A 41 14.56 1.05 -7.18
C VAL A 41 15.57 -0.05 -6.84
N PRO A 42 16.25 0.00 -5.66
CA PRO A 42 17.30 -0.97 -5.30
C PRO A 42 16.77 -2.33 -4.82
N TYR A 43 15.54 -2.68 -5.13
CA TYR A 43 14.93 -3.97 -4.77
C TYR A 43 14.12 -4.51 -5.95
N GLU A 44 13.84 -5.81 -5.92
CA GLU A 44 12.99 -6.42 -6.94
C GLU A 44 11.57 -5.88 -6.85
N THR A 45 11.01 -5.53 -8.01
CA THR A 45 9.63 -5.06 -8.14
C THR A 45 8.75 -6.13 -8.76
N MET A 46 7.45 -5.99 -8.57
CA MET A 46 6.45 -6.85 -9.18
C MET A 46 5.54 -6.03 -10.09
N ASP A 47 5.05 -6.64 -11.14
CA ASP A 47 4.00 -6.02 -11.96
C ASP A 47 2.63 -6.07 -11.23
N VAL A 48 1.67 -5.33 -11.74
CA VAL A 48 0.33 -5.25 -11.12
C VAL A 48 -0.35 -6.62 -11.05
N PRO A 49 -0.34 -7.46 -12.11
CA PRO A 49 -0.89 -8.82 -12.00
C PRO A 49 -0.22 -9.67 -10.93
N GLY A 50 1.11 -9.58 -10.80
CA GLY A 50 1.87 -10.29 -9.77
C GLY A 50 1.49 -9.86 -8.36
N ILE A 51 1.34 -8.57 -8.14
CA ILE A 51 0.89 -8.03 -6.85
C ILE A 51 -0.53 -8.52 -6.53
N MET A 52 -1.42 -8.54 -7.51
CA MET A 52 -2.77 -9.06 -7.34
C MET A 52 -2.78 -10.53 -6.92
N GLU A 53 -2.00 -11.38 -7.61
CA GLU A 53 -1.94 -12.80 -7.31
C GLU A 53 -1.32 -13.06 -5.93
N LEU A 54 -0.30 -12.32 -5.54
CA LEU A 54 0.29 -12.42 -4.21
C LEU A 54 -0.76 -12.10 -3.13
N HIS A 55 -1.52 -11.04 -3.31
CA HIS A 55 -2.55 -10.64 -2.34
C HIS A 55 -3.74 -11.59 -2.35
N ARG A 56 -4.09 -12.16 -3.50
CA ARG A 56 -5.08 -13.23 -3.56
C ARG A 56 -4.67 -14.41 -2.68
N TYR A 57 -3.43 -14.85 -2.81
CA TYR A 57 -2.88 -15.94 -2.00
C TYR A 57 -2.89 -15.58 -0.51
N VAL A 58 -2.30 -14.45 -0.14
CA VAL A 58 -2.16 -14.04 1.26
C VAL A 58 -3.52 -13.90 1.93
N THR A 59 -4.49 -13.27 1.26
CA THR A 59 -5.81 -13.06 1.85
C THR A 59 -6.62 -14.34 1.97
N ASN A 60 -6.43 -15.29 1.07
CA ASN A 60 -7.13 -16.59 1.15
C ASN A 60 -6.51 -17.53 2.18
N GLU A 61 -5.18 -17.52 2.30
CA GLU A 61 -4.46 -18.52 3.09
C GLU A 61 -4.09 -18.05 4.51
N LEU A 62 -3.83 -16.74 4.69
CA LEU A 62 -3.31 -16.22 5.95
C LEU A 62 -4.33 -15.42 6.75
N MET A 63 -5.43 -14.99 6.15
CA MET A 63 -6.36 -14.08 6.83
C MET A 63 -7.60 -14.80 7.33
N ASN A 64 -8.05 -14.42 8.52
CA ASN A 64 -9.37 -14.80 9.02
C ASN A 64 -10.47 -14.20 8.13
N LYS A 65 -11.66 -14.73 8.21
CA LYS A 65 -12.81 -14.22 7.45
C LYS A 65 -13.05 -12.74 7.71
N LYS A 66 -13.00 -12.32 8.97
CA LYS A 66 -13.09 -10.92 9.36
C LYS A 66 -11.68 -10.35 9.49
N HIS A 67 -11.29 -9.52 8.54
CA HIS A 67 -9.98 -8.89 8.52
C HIS A 67 -10.02 -7.56 7.79
N ASN A 68 -9.07 -6.69 8.12
CA ASN A 68 -8.80 -5.46 7.39
C ASN A 68 -7.50 -5.58 6.61
N VAL A 69 -7.44 -4.91 5.47
CA VAL A 69 -6.21 -4.76 4.68
C VAL A 69 -5.83 -3.28 4.65
N PHE A 70 -4.60 -2.99 5.04
CA PHE A 70 -4.00 -1.66 4.88
C PHE A 70 -2.87 -1.77 3.87
N MET A 71 -3.04 -1.15 2.72
CA MET A 71 -2.11 -1.31 1.60
C MET A 71 -1.55 0.04 1.16
N TRP A 72 -0.23 0.13 1.18
CA TRP A 72 0.48 1.29 0.66
C TRP A 72 0.44 1.31 -0.88
N THR A 73 0.26 2.49 -1.41
CA THR A 73 0.42 2.75 -2.84
C THR A 73 0.84 4.19 -3.08
N ILE A 74 1.29 4.44 -4.29
CA ILE A 74 1.67 5.78 -4.75
C ILE A 74 0.64 6.28 -5.77
N ASP A 75 0.68 7.58 -6.05
CA ASP A 75 -0.26 8.22 -6.97
C ASP A 75 -0.36 7.51 -8.32
N LYS A 76 0.79 7.09 -8.87
CA LYS A 76 0.86 6.36 -10.14
C LYS A 76 0.01 5.10 -10.18
N TYR A 77 -0.06 4.38 -9.06
CA TYR A 77 -0.75 3.08 -8.97
C TYR A 77 -2.05 3.13 -8.18
N LEU A 78 -2.50 4.32 -7.77
CA LEU A 78 -3.73 4.44 -6.98
C LEU A 78 -4.94 3.80 -7.66
N PRO A 79 -5.23 4.10 -8.96
CA PRO A 79 -6.37 3.47 -9.64
C PRO A 79 -6.24 1.96 -9.74
N GLN A 80 -5.06 1.46 -10.10
CA GLN A 80 -4.82 0.01 -10.23
C GLN A 80 -4.92 -0.72 -8.89
N THR A 81 -4.44 -0.10 -7.80
CA THR A 81 -4.56 -0.67 -6.46
C THR A 81 -6.03 -0.85 -6.08
N GLU A 82 -6.84 0.17 -6.28
CA GLU A 82 -8.27 0.10 -5.99
C GLU A 82 -8.95 -0.94 -6.88
N GLU A 83 -8.58 -1.03 -8.15
CA GLU A 83 -9.14 -2.00 -9.10
C GLU A 83 -8.81 -3.44 -8.69
N ILE A 84 -7.55 -3.77 -8.44
CA ILE A 84 -7.18 -5.14 -8.07
C ILE A 84 -7.84 -5.58 -6.76
N MET A 85 -7.96 -4.71 -5.79
CA MET A 85 -8.62 -5.04 -4.54
C MET A 85 -10.13 -5.21 -4.71
N SER A 86 -10.75 -4.41 -5.57
CA SER A 86 -12.16 -4.60 -5.95
C SER A 86 -12.38 -5.96 -6.61
N LEU A 87 -11.49 -6.36 -7.53
CA LEU A 87 -11.55 -7.67 -8.19
C LEU A 87 -11.37 -8.83 -7.21
N LEU A 88 -10.62 -8.62 -6.13
CA LEU A 88 -10.47 -9.60 -5.05
C LEU A 88 -11.65 -9.61 -4.06
N GLY A 89 -12.66 -8.78 -4.28
CA GLY A 89 -13.87 -8.74 -3.47
C GLY A 89 -13.85 -7.76 -2.31
N TYR A 90 -12.89 -6.83 -2.29
CA TYR A 90 -12.76 -5.84 -1.23
C TYR A 90 -13.49 -4.55 -1.55
N LYS A 91 -13.89 -3.85 -0.50
CA LYS A 91 -14.40 -2.48 -0.54
C LYS A 91 -13.37 -1.54 0.07
N LEU A 92 -13.24 -0.37 -0.52
CA LEU A 92 -12.42 0.70 0.04
C LEU A 92 -13.23 1.41 1.14
N HIS A 93 -12.65 1.44 2.36
CA HIS A 93 -13.25 2.18 3.47
C HIS A 93 -12.73 3.61 3.55
N ALA A 94 -11.42 3.78 3.46
CA ALA A 94 -10.78 5.08 3.58
C ALA A 94 -9.45 5.12 2.84
N ARG A 95 -9.10 6.29 2.35
CA ARG A 95 -7.75 6.61 1.87
C ARG A 95 -7.07 7.45 2.93
N LEU A 96 -6.01 6.90 3.53
CA LEU A 96 -5.17 7.65 4.43
C LEU A 96 -4.00 8.21 3.64
N ILE A 97 -3.56 9.40 4.00
CA ILE A 97 -2.50 10.10 3.28
C ILE A 97 -1.33 10.31 4.23
N TRP A 98 -0.17 9.80 3.85
CA TRP A 98 1.06 10.13 4.53
C TRP A 98 1.64 11.41 3.92
N ASP A 99 1.63 12.47 4.71
CA ASP A 99 2.22 13.75 4.34
C ASP A 99 3.72 13.70 4.61
N LYS A 100 4.51 13.66 3.53
CA LYS A 100 5.96 13.58 3.60
C LYS A 100 6.63 14.94 3.87
N GLY A 101 5.85 15.98 4.07
CA GLY A 101 6.38 17.34 4.22
C GLY A 101 6.89 17.88 2.88
N ASN A 102 8.20 18.14 2.79
CA ASN A 102 8.78 18.70 1.58
C ASN A 102 8.83 17.74 0.38
N GLY A 103 8.68 16.44 0.65
CA GLY A 103 8.70 15.42 -0.38
C GLY A 103 10.05 15.28 -1.09
N PRO A 104 10.14 14.37 -2.05
CA PRO A 104 11.33 14.21 -2.89
C PRO A 104 11.54 15.42 -3.82
N ALA A 105 12.65 15.42 -4.52
CA ALA A 105 12.99 16.47 -5.49
C ALA A 105 11.82 16.75 -6.45
N PRO A 106 11.69 18.01 -6.93
CA PRO A 106 10.55 18.39 -7.77
C PRO A 106 10.45 17.50 -9.01
N ALA A 107 9.25 17.04 -9.30
CA ALA A 107 8.92 16.45 -10.58
C ALA A 107 8.76 17.56 -11.62
N TYR A 108 8.54 17.17 -12.86
CA TYR A 108 8.44 18.12 -13.99
C TYR A 108 7.32 19.17 -13.78
N THR A 109 6.22 18.81 -13.17
CA THR A 109 5.07 19.70 -12.96
C THR A 109 4.82 20.01 -11.50
N VAL A 110 4.70 18.97 -10.67
CA VAL A 110 4.39 19.09 -9.24
C VAL A 110 5.28 18.19 -8.43
N ARG A 111 5.39 18.50 -7.15
CA ARG A 111 6.11 17.65 -6.21
C ARG A 111 5.13 16.69 -5.53
N PHE A 112 5.36 15.39 -5.68
CA PHE A 112 4.57 14.39 -4.99
C PHE A 112 5.06 14.23 -3.56
N ALA A 113 4.37 14.89 -2.63
CA ALA A 113 4.78 14.99 -1.24
C ALA A 113 3.94 14.09 -0.31
N HIS A 114 3.30 13.06 -0.88
CA HIS A 114 2.46 12.15 -0.11
C HIS A 114 2.45 10.76 -0.73
N GLU A 115 2.09 9.79 0.10
CA GLU A 115 1.74 8.44 -0.32
C GLU A 115 0.40 8.07 0.30
N TYR A 116 -0.23 7.04 -0.22
CA TYR A 116 -1.52 6.57 0.25
C TYR A 116 -1.39 5.28 1.02
N LEU A 117 -2.12 5.19 2.13
CA LEU A 117 -2.40 3.94 2.83
C LEU A 117 -3.89 3.67 2.70
N LEU A 118 -4.26 2.67 1.90
CA LEU A 118 -5.64 2.37 1.60
C LEU A 118 -6.17 1.31 2.56
N TRP A 119 -7.33 1.58 3.15
CA TRP A 119 -8.00 0.66 4.07
C TRP A 119 -9.11 -0.06 3.33
N PHE A 120 -8.95 -1.37 3.18
CA PHE A 120 -9.92 -2.26 2.54
C PHE A 120 -10.51 -3.24 3.53
N TYR A 121 -11.73 -3.68 3.24
CA TYR A 121 -12.45 -4.70 4.00
C TYR A 121 -13.40 -5.47 3.09
N LYS A 122 -13.84 -6.65 3.51
CA LYS A 122 -14.92 -7.37 2.82
C LYS A 122 -16.26 -7.05 3.47
N LYS A 123 -17.32 -6.94 2.66
CA LYS A 123 -18.66 -6.54 3.12
C LYS A 123 -19.09 -7.34 4.37
N GLY A 124 -19.50 -6.62 5.39
CA GLY A 124 -19.94 -7.21 6.67
C GLY A 124 -18.81 -7.64 7.59
N ASN A 125 -17.56 -7.49 7.20
CA ASN A 125 -16.40 -8.01 7.93
C ASN A 125 -15.37 -6.95 8.30
N ILE A 126 -15.77 -5.68 8.36
CA ILE A 126 -14.85 -4.62 8.78
C ILE A 126 -14.54 -4.71 10.28
N ILE A 127 -13.29 -4.53 10.65
CA ILE A 127 -12.87 -4.39 12.04
C ILE A 127 -12.76 -2.89 12.33
N LEU A 128 -13.54 -2.43 13.29
CA LEU A 128 -13.59 -1.01 13.66
C LEU A 128 -12.76 -0.74 14.93
N PRO A 129 -12.25 0.49 15.09
CA PRO A 129 -11.69 0.91 16.37
C PRO A 129 -12.73 0.81 17.49
N ASP A 130 -12.25 0.72 18.73
CA ASP A 130 -13.11 0.77 19.90
C ASP A 130 -13.98 2.04 19.89
N LYS A 131 -15.19 1.95 20.44
CA LYS A 131 -16.18 3.03 20.36
C LYS A 131 -15.66 4.36 20.88
N ASP A 132 -14.88 4.35 21.96
CA ASP A 132 -14.29 5.55 22.57
C ASP A 132 -13.17 6.18 21.74
N LYS A 133 -12.61 5.44 20.77
CA LYS A 133 -11.52 5.89 19.90
C LYS A 133 -11.97 6.27 18.49
N ARG A 134 -13.24 6.00 18.16
CA ARG A 134 -13.76 6.31 16.82
C ARG A 134 -13.76 7.81 16.59
N GLY A 135 -13.25 8.23 15.42
CA GLY A 135 -13.12 9.64 15.07
C GLY A 135 -11.92 10.35 15.68
N SER A 136 -11.10 9.66 16.47
CA SER A 136 -9.90 10.24 17.10
C SER A 136 -8.71 10.33 16.14
N PHE A 137 -8.72 9.56 15.07
CA PHE A 137 -7.60 9.48 14.13
C PHE A 137 -7.93 10.22 12.84
N SER A 138 -6.96 10.99 12.38
CA SER A 138 -7.04 11.69 11.09
C SER A 138 -6.69 10.76 9.93
N THR A 139 -7.28 11.05 8.76
CA THR A 139 -6.84 10.42 7.51
C THR A 139 -5.50 10.96 7.01
N VAL A 140 -5.01 12.05 7.57
CA VAL A 140 -3.70 12.62 7.23
C VAL A 140 -2.70 12.24 8.30
N LEU A 141 -1.69 11.47 7.90
CA LEU A 141 -0.61 10.99 8.75
C LEU A 141 0.59 11.93 8.58
N ARG A 142 1.05 12.51 9.67
CA ARG A 142 2.21 13.40 9.68
C ARG A 142 3.23 12.90 10.67
N GLU A 143 4.50 12.90 10.26
CA GLU A 143 5.59 12.68 11.18
C GLU A 143 5.91 13.98 11.91
N ASN A 144 5.97 13.92 13.23
CA ASN A 144 6.51 15.01 14.02
C ASN A 144 8.04 14.93 13.91
N SER A 145 8.60 15.96 13.32
CA SER A 145 10.06 16.12 13.25
C SER A 145 10.64 16.48 14.61
#